data_b13a571a121b1c1c39c31d6649a75b48
#
_entry.id   b13a571a121b1c1c39c31d6649a75b48
#
_cell.length_a   1.000
_cell.length_b   1.000
_cell.length_c   1.000
_cell.angle_alpha   90.00
_cell.angle_beta   90.00
_cell.angle_gamma   90.00
#
_symmetry.space_group_name_H-M   'P 1'
#
loop_
_entity.id
_entity.type
_entity.pdbx_description
1 polymer ?
#
loop_
_entity_poly.entity_id
_entity_poly.type
_entity_poly.pdbx_seq_one_letter_code
_entity_poly.pdbx_strand_id
1 'polypeptide(L)'
;MGDEALLRGKGTYTAVYSREADGAWIVYIRGHRHEIHSFARSLRRARENIRDALSLWYDDAATARIVDRVELAAALKEELAETEELARLHSDVSQRLASKRRRTVKALQRSGMGTRDIADLLELSQQRVSQIARGTR
;
A
#
# COMPACT_ATOMS: atom_id res chain seq x y z
N MET A 1 -14.77 35.10 10.63
CA MET A 1 -13.70 34.32 11.20
C MET A 1 -12.47 34.43 10.40
N GLY A 2 -11.67 35.12 10.96
CA GLY A 2 -10.61 35.77 10.35
C GLY A 2 -9.54 34.89 9.88
N ASP A 3 -8.74 35.49 9.23
CA ASP A 3 -7.44 35.19 8.67
C ASP A 3 -6.43 34.64 9.70
N GLU A 4 -6.81 33.61 10.46
CA GLU A 4 -5.78 32.86 11.17
C GLU A 4 -4.96 32.12 10.14
N ALA A 5 -3.74 32.56 9.95
CA ALA A 5 -2.78 31.85 9.10
C ALA A 5 -2.64 30.41 9.57
N LEU A 6 -2.65 29.48 8.63
CA LEU A 6 -2.43 28.07 8.92
C LEU A 6 -1.07 27.87 9.60
N LEU A 7 -1.01 26.94 10.51
CA LEU A 7 0.24 26.56 11.18
C LEU A 7 1.17 25.85 10.18
N ARG A 8 2.46 26.05 10.39
CA ARG A 8 3.47 25.35 9.58
C ARG A 8 3.45 23.86 9.93
N GLY A 9 3.24 23.03 8.92
CA GLY A 9 3.22 21.59 9.07
C GLY A 9 4.61 21.00 9.26
N LYS A 10 4.65 19.78 9.81
CA LYS A 10 5.88 19.02 10.05
C LYS A 10 6.14 17.95 8.97
N GLY A 11 5.32 17.88 7.95
CA GLY A 11 5.46 16.93 6.85
C GLY A 11 4.99 15.51 7.14
N THR A 12 4.94 15.09 8.40
CA THR A 12 4.51 13.75 8.79
C THR A 12 3.62 13.81 10.04
N TYR A 13 2.50 13.09 9.96
CA TYR A 13 1.53 12.99 11.04
C TYR A 13 1.15 11.54 11.26
N THR A 14 0.73 11.21 12.48
CA THR A 14 0.17 9.88 12.79
C THR A 14 -1.31 10.03 13.06
N ALA A 15 -2.12 9.32 12.28
CA ALA A 15 -3.56 9.24 12.46
C ALA A 15 -3.93 7.92 13.13
N VAL A 16 -4.67 7.99 14.22
CA VAL A 16 -5.11 6.81 14.97
C VAL A 16 -6.59 6.59 14.71
N TYR A 17 -6.92 5.40 14.23
CA TYR A 17 -8.27 5.00 13.86
C TYR A 17 -8.80 3.97 14.85
N SER A 18 -10.01 4.19 15.33
CA SER A 18 -10.73 3.21 16.15
C SER A 18 -12.15 3.03 15.62
N ARG A 19 -12.68 1.84 15.79
CA ARG A 19 -14.03 1.51 15.33
C ARG A 19 -14.98 1.45 16.52
N GLU A 20 -16.09 2.17 16.40
CA GLU A 20 -17.16 2.15 17.39
C GLU A 20 -18.06 0.91 17.24
N ALA A 21 -18.82 0.60 18.29
CA ALA A 21 -19.71 -0.55 18.30
C ALA A 21 -20.77 -0.52 17.19
N ASP A 22 -21.19 0.66 16.75
CA ASP A 22 -22.14 0.83 15.64
C ASP A 22 -21.51 0.73 14.25
N GLY A 23 -20.19 0.50 14.17
CA GLY A 23 -19.44 0.39 12.94
C GLY A 23 -18.86 1.69 12.40
N ALA A 24 -19.09 2.81 13.05
CA ALA A 24 -18.47 4.08 12.69
C ALA A 24 -16.98 4.09 13.04
N TRP A 25 -16.20 4.79 12.24
CA TRP A 25 -14.77 5.00 12.47
C TRP A 25 -14.53 6.38 13.06
N ILE A 26 -13.75 6.42 14.12
CA ILE A 26 -13.22 7.65 14.69
C ILE A 26 -11.74 7.72 14.39
N VAL A 27 -11.27 8.89 13.99
CA VAL A 27 -9.87 9.12 13.69
C VAL A 27 -9.40 10.38 14.37
N TYR A 28 -8.17 10.38 14.87
CA TYR A 28 -7.55 11.55 15.44
C TYR A 28 -6.06 11.63 15.13
N ILE A 29 -5.55 12.87 15.12
CA ILE A 29 -4.12 13.15 15.00
C ILE A 29 -3.69 13.85 16.28
N ARG A 30 -2.71 13.30 16.96
CA ARG A 30 -2.04 13.88 18.13
C ARG A 30 -0.69 14.50 17.75
N GLY A 31 -0.20 15.31 18.63
CA GLY A 31 1.20 15.68 18.66
C GLY A 31 1.52 17.10 18.32
N HIS A 32 0.52 17.96 18.26
CA HIS A 32 0.69 19.40 18.01
C HIS A 32 -0.18 20.21 18.96
N ARG A 33 -0.30 21.49 18.72
CA ARG A 33 -1.11 22.41 19.55
C ARG A 33 -2.58 21.99 19.63
N HIS A 34 -3.05 21.27 18.61
CA HIS A 34 -4.45 20.88 18.51
C HIS A 34 -4.54 19.37 18.26
N GLU A 35 -5.49 18.77 18.95
CA GLU A 35 -5.91 17.41 18.66
C GLU A 35 -7.00 17.48 17.58
N ILE A 36 -6.74 16.87 16.45
CA ILE A 36 -7.61 16.94 15.27
C ILE A 36 -8.38 15.65 15.19
N HIS A 37 -9.70 15.73 15.14
CA HIS A 37 -10.61 14.61 15.10
C HIS A 37 -11.46 14.62 13.83
N SER A 38 -11.86 13.43 13.40
CA SER A 38 -12.90 13.24 12.42
C SER A 38 -13.57 11.89 12.60
N PHE A 39 -14.62 11.63 11.85
CA PHE A 39 -15.31 10.35 11.85
C PHE A 39 -15.86 10.03 10.48
N ALA A 40 -16.17 8.76 10.24
CA ALA A 40 -16.80 8.32 9.00
C ALA A 40 -17.40 6.92 9.15
N ARG A 41 -18.22 6.51 8.19
CA ARG A 41 -18.81 5.18 8.13
C ARG A 41 -17.89 4.13 7.52
N SER A 42 -16.79 4.52 6.90
CA SER A 42 -15.79 3.61 6.34
C SER A 42 -14.38 4.09 6.65
N LEU A 43 -13.44 3.17 6.68
CA LEU A 43 -12.03 3.49 6.88
C LEU A 43 -11.48 4.42 5.79
N ARG A 44 -11.87 4.17 4.54
CA ARG A 44 -11.48 5.02 3.40
C ARG A 44 -11.92 6.47 3.62
N ARG A 45 -13.18 6.65 4.00
CA ARG A 45 -13.75 7.97 4.23
C ARG A 45 -13.12 8.66 5.43
N ALA A 46 -12.82 7.91 6.49
CA ALA A 46 -12.11 8.43 7.65
C ALA A 46 -10.71 8.96 7.27
N ARG A 47 -10.01 8.27 6.39
CA ARG A 47 -8.71 8.72 5.87
C ARG A 47 -8.83 10.04 5.10
N GLU A 48 -9.83 10.16 4.25
CA GLU A 48 -10.10 11.40 3.51
C GLU A 48 -10.46 12.53 4.47
N ASN A 49 -11.37 12.27 5.40
CA ASN A 49 -11.88 13.25 6.33
C ASN A 49 -10.80 13.79 7.29
N ILE A 50 -9.88 12.93 7.75
CA ILE A 50 -8.81 13.40 8.64
C ILE A 50 -7.83 14.32 7.91
N ARG A 51 -7.56 14.07 6.63
CA ARG A 51 -6.72 14.96 5.82
C ARG A 51 -7.40 16.31 5.61
N ASP A 52 -8.71 16.30 5.35
CA ASP A 52 -9.51 17.53 5.22
C ASP A 52 -9.52 18.32 6.54
N ALA A 53 -9.69 17.64 7.67
CA ALA A 53 -9.63 18.27 8.97
C ALA A 53 -8.25 18.86 9.27
N LEU A 54 -7.17 18.15 8.89
CA LEU A 54 -5.80 18.64 9.03
C LEU A 54 -5.57 19.91 8.22
N SER A 55 -6.19 20.04 7.06
CA SER A 55 -6.07 21.20 6.18
C SER A 55 -6.61 22.49 6.77
N LEU A 56 -7.46 22.39 7.79
CA LEU A 56 -7.99 23.55 8.51
C LEU A 56 -6.96 24.17 9.49
N TRP A 57 -5.90 23.45 9.82
CA TRP A 57 -4.92 23.82 10.83
C TRP A 57 -3.50 23.99 10.29
N TYR A 58 -3.11 23.19 9.29
CA TYR A 58 -1.74 23.11 8.81
C TYR A 58 -1.64 23.35 7.30
N ASP A 59 -0.59 24.01 6.90
CA ASP A 59 -0.36 24.44 5.52
C ASP A 59 0.10 23.32 4.59
N ASP A 60 0.61 22.21 5.14
CA ASP A 60 1.14 21.08 4.39
C ASP A 60 0.18 19.90 4.25
N ALA A 61 -1.06 20.03 4.68
CA ALA A 61 -2.01 18.90 4.75
C ALA A 61 -2.20 18.15 3.44
N ALA A 62 -2.12 18.84 2.29
CA ALA A 62 -2.31 18.23 0.99
C ALA A 62 -1.16 17.28 0.60
N THR A 63 0.06 17.57 1.05
CA THR A 63 1.29 16.85 0.68
C THR A 63 1.91 16.07 1.84
N ALA A 64 1.41 16.27 3.06
CA ALA A 64 1.92 15.63 4.25
C ALA A 64 1.74 14.12 4.18
N ARG A 65 2.71 13.40 4.71
CA ARG A 65 2.61 11.97 4.94
C ARG A 65 1.79 11.72 6.20
N ILE A 66 0.71 10.98 6.06
CA ILE A 66 -0.09 10.53 7.20
C ILE A 66 0.13 9.02 7.38
N VAL A 67 0.70 8.66 8.52
CA VAL A 67 0.90 7.27 8.90
C VAL A 67 -0.34 6.80 9.65
N ASP A 68 -0.99 5.76 9.14
CA ASP A 68 -2.19 5.20 9.74
C ASP A 68 -1.83 4.19 10.84
N ARG A 69 -2.50 4.34 11.97
CA ARG A 69 -2.45 3.39 13.07
C ARG A 69 -3.88 2.96 13.41
N VAL A 70 -4.22 1.73 13.08
CA VAL A 70 -5.56 1.19 13.36
C VAL A 70 -5.55 0.44 14.68
N GLU A 71 -6.42 0.84 15.59
CA GLU A 71 -6.61 0.15 16.86
C GLU A 71 -7.50 -1.07 16.67
N LEU A 72 -6.95 -2.23 16.95
CA LEU A 72 -7.62 -3.53 16.85
C LEU A 72 -7.39 -4.32 18.14
N ALA A 73 -8.28 -5.25 18.44
CA ALA A 73 -8.03 -6.27 19.46
C ALA A 73 -6.72 -7.03 19.14
N ALA A 74 -5.99 -7.43 20.18
CA ALA A 74 -4.65 -8.02 20.02
C ALA A 74 -4.62 -9.19 19.03
N ALA A 75 -5.61 -10.10 19.10
CA ALA A 75 -5.70 -11.24 18.19
C ALA A 75 -5.88 -10.81 16.72
N LEU A 76 -6.73 -9.82 16.46
CA LEU A 76 -6.94 -9.30 15.11
C LEU A 76 -5.70 -8.56 14.57
N LYS A 77 -5.01 -7.88 15.46
CA LYS A 77 -3.77 -7.17 15.12
C LYS A 77 -2.68 -8.15 14.70
N GLU A 78 -2.56 -9.27 15.39
CA GLU A 78 -1.64 -10.35 15.07
C GLU A 78 -1.97 -11.00 13.73
N GLU A 79 -3.25 -11.34 13.49
CA GLU A 79 -3.71 -11.88 12.22
C GLU A 79 -3.41 -10.93 11.04
N LEU A 80 -3.65 -9.65 11.23
CA LEU A 80 -3.36 -8.64 10.22
C LEU A 80 -1.86 -8.57 9.93
N ALA A 81 -1.03 -8.56 10.97
CA ALA A 81 0.43 -8.50 10.82
C ALA A 81 0.97 -9.73 10.07
N GLU A 82 0.48 -10.92 10.40
CA GLU A 82 0.85 -12.16 9.69
C GLU A 82 0.42 -12.13 8.22
N THR A 83 -0.78 -11.64 7.95
CA THR A 83 -1.29 -11.48 6.58
C THR A 83 -0.43 -10.51 5.77
N GLU A 84 -0.06 -9.39 6.34
CA GLU A 84 0.81 -8.40 5.71
C GLU A 84 2.21 -8.97 5.41
N GLU A 85 2.76 -9.74 6.35
CA GLU A 85 4.06 -10.38 6.17
C GLU A 85 4.02 -11.42 5.04
N LEU A 86 2.99 -12.26 4.99
CA LEU A 86 2.82 -13.23 3.91
C LEU A 86 2.64 -12.55 2.55
N ALA A 87 1.87 -11.45 2.50
CA ALA A 87 1.70 -10.67 1.27
C ALA A 87 3.03 -10.08 0.79
N ARG A 88 3.87 -9.59 1.70
CA ARG A 88 5.20 -9.08 1.40
C ARG A 88 6.12 -10.19 0.85
N LEU A 89 6.14 -11.35 1.50
CA LEU A 89 6.91 -12.51 1.04
C LEU A 89 6.45 -12.99 -0.33
N HIS A 90 5.16 -13.05 -0.55
CA HIS A 90 4.58 -13.42 -1.84
C HIS A 90 5.01 -12.45 -2.94
N SER A 91 4.97 -11.15 -2.67
CA SER A 91 5.42 -10.11 -3.61
C SER A 91 6.90 -10.27 -3.95
N ASP A 92 7.76 -10.48 -2.95
CA ASP A 92 9.20 -10.66 -3.14
C ASP A 92 9.49 -11.90 -4.00
N VAL A 93 8.86 -13.04 -3.69
CA VAL A 93 9.02 -14.28 -4.44
C VAL A 93 8.51 -14.12 -5.87
N SER A 94 7.38 -13.44 -6.06
CA SER A 94 6.81 -13.19 -7.40
C SER A 94 7.76 -12.34 -8.26
N GLN A 95 8.38 -11.32 -7.68
CA GLN A 95 9.35 -10.48 -8.39
C GLN A 95 10.62 -11.27 -8.77
N ARG A 96 11.13 -12.08 -7.85
CA ARG A 96 12.28 -12.97 -8.12
C ARG A 96 11.98 -13.97 -9.21
N LEU A 97 10.79 -14.57 -9.19
CA LEU A 97 10.35 -15.51 -10.19
C LEU A 97 10.27 -14.85 -11.57
N ALA A 98 9.67 -13.65 -11.65
CA ALA A 98 9.59 -12.90 -12.91
C ALA A 98 10.98 -12.60 -13.49
N SER A 99 11.92 -12.13 -12.64
CA SER A 99 13.31 -11.90 -13.07
C SER A 99 14.00 -13.17 -13.53
N LYS A 100 13.84 -14.25 -12.79
CA LYS A 100 14.46 -15.55 -13.12
C LYS A 100 13.90 -16.11 -14.41
N ARG A 101 12.60 -16.02 -14.63
CA ARG A 101 11.94 -16.44 -15.86
C ARG A 101 12.50 -15.69 -17.07
N ARG A 102 12.66 -14.39 -16.99
CA ARG A 102 13.25 -13.58 -18.08
C ARG A 102 14.65 -14.05 -18.43
N ARG A 103 15.50 -14.26 -17.43
CA ARG A 103 16.87 -14.75 -17.65
C ARG A 103 16.87 -16.14 -18.25
N THR A 104 16.02 -17.03 -17.77
CA THR A 104 15.92 -18.42 -18.23
C THR A 104 15.45 -18.47 -19.68
N VAL A 105 14.38 -17.72 -20.02
CA VAL A 105 13.89 -17.64 -21.40
C VAL A 105 14.99 -17.15 -22.34
N LYS A 106 15.70 -16.09 -21.99
CA LYS A 106 16.79 -15.53 -22.80
C LYS A 106 17.95 -16.54 -22.96
N ALA A 107 18.31 -17.25 -21.91
CA ALA A 107 19.36 -18.25 -21.95
C ALA A 107 18.98 -19.44 -22.87
N LEU A 108 17.73 -19.90 -22.77
CA LEU A 108 17.23 -20.99 -23.62
C LEU A 108 17.14 -20.58 -25.09
N GLN A 109 16.70 -19.35 -25.37
CA GLN A 109 16.70 -18.79 -26.73
C GLN A 109 18.12 -18.74 -27.31
N ARG A 110 19.09 -18.29 -26.53
CA ARG A 110 20.51 -18.25 -26.95
C ARG A 110 21.09 -19.63 -27.22
N SER A 111 20.54 -20.65 -26.57
CA SER A 111 20.93 -22.06 -26.86
C SER A 111 20.33 -22.59 -28.16
N GLY A 112 19.49 -21.82 -28.84
CA GLY A 112 18.81 -22.21 -30.07
C GLY A 112 17.45 -22.86 -29.89
N MET A 113 16.91 -22.87 -28.66
CA MET A 113 15.63 -23.50 -28.36
C MET A 113 14.46 -22.64 -28.86
N GLY A 114 13.48 -23.27 -29.49
CA GLY A 114 12.28 -22.59 -29.96
C GLY A 114 11.27 -22.29 -28.84
N THR A 115 10.35 -21.39 -29.11
CA THR A 115 9.34 -20.92 -28.14
C THR A 115 8.48 -22.06 -27.58
N ARG A 116 8.11 -23.02 -28.40
CA ARG A 116 7.29 -24.18 -27.97
C ARG A 116 8.03 -25.04 -26.94
N ASP A 117 9.28 -25.34 -27.18
CA ASP A 117 10.09 -26.17 -26.28
C ASP A 117 10.34 -25.42 -24.94
N ILE A 118 10.61 -24.14 -25.03
CA ILE A 118 10.76 -23.28 -23.82
C ILE A 118 9.47 -23.30 -22.99
N ALA A 119 8.32 -23.15 -23.65
CA ALA A 119 7.02 -23.17 -22.98
C ALA A 119 6.80 -24.51 -22.27
N ASP A 120 7.10 -25.61 -22.91
CA ASP A 120 6.97 -26.95 -22.32
C ASP A 120 7.91 -27.15 -21.13
N LEU A 121 9.16 -26.71 -21.24
CA LEU A 121 10.13 -26.81 -20.14
C LEU A 121 9.75 -25.98 -18.93
N LEU A 122 9.20 -24.79 -19.14
CA LEU A 122 8.85 -23.86 -18.06
C LEU A 122 7.40 -24.00 -17.59
N GLU A 123 6.64 -24.90 -18.19
CA GLU A 123 5.21 -25.10 -17.91
C GLU A 123 4.41 -23.80 -18.07
N LEU A 124 4.72 -23.07 -19.14
CA LEU A 124 4.05 -21.83 -19.52
C LEU A 124 3.38 -21.97 -20.88
N SER A 125 2.47 -21.07 -21.20
CA SER A 125 1.95 -20.96 -22.57
C SER A 125 3.00 -20.35 -23.51
N GLN A 126 2.90 -20.64 -24.80
CA GLN A 126 3.78 -20.03 -25.81
C GLN A 126 3.61 -18.51 -25.84
N GLN A 127 2.37 -18.03 -25.67
CA GLN A 127 2.07 -16.60 -25.58
C GLN A 127 2.80 -15.95 -24.40
N ARG A 128 2.82 -16.61 -23.24
CA ARG A 128 3.50 -16.10 -22.06
C ARG A 128 5.02 -16.05 -22.27
N VAL A 129 5.60 -17.07 -22.87
CA VAL A 129 7.03 -17.07 -23.23
C VAL A 129 7.36 -15.91 -24.15
N SER A 130 6.55 -15.67 -25.17
CA SER A 130 6.73 -14.53 -26.10
C SER A 130 6.64 -13.19 -25.41
N GLN A 131 5.71 -13.02 -24.48
CA GLN A 131 5.58 -11.81 -23.66
C GLN A 131 6.84 -11.59 -22.80
N ILE A 132 7.32 -12.63 -22.15
CA ILE A 132 8.54 -12.57 -21.32
C ILE A 132 9.75 -12.19 -22.17
N ALA A 133 9.90 -12.81 -23.35
CA ALA A 133 10.99 -12.51 -24.26
C ALA A 133 11.00 -11.06 -24.74
N ARG A 134 9.81 -10.46 -24.91
CA ARG A 134 9.66 -9.05 -25.30
C ARG A 134 9.77 -8.08 -24.15
N GLY A 135 9.86 -8.56 -22.90
CA GLY A 135 9.91 -7.73 -21.71
C GLY A 135 8.57 -7.11 -21.32
N THR A 136 7.46 -7.59 -21.83
CA THR A 136 6.12 -7.15 -21.41
C THR A 136 5.71 -7.87 -20.14
N ARG A 137 5.14 -7.11 -19.20
CA ARG A 137 4.65 -7.61 -17.92
C ARG A 137 3.29 -8.29 -18.04
#